data_1fc499610f8a560a4c72f4190a97f5e5
#
_entry.id   1fc499610f8a560a4c72f4190a97f5e5
#
_cell.length_a   1.000
_cell.length_b   1.000
_cell.length_c   1.000
_cell.angle_alpha   90.00
_cell.angle_beta   90.00
_cell.angle_gamma   90.00
#
_symmetry.space_group_name_H-M   'P 1'
#
loop_
_entity.id
_entity.type
_entity.pdbx_description
1 polymer ?
#
loop_
_entity_poly.entity_id
_entity_poly.type
_entity_poly.pdbx_seq_one_letter_code
_entity_poly.pdbx_strand_id
1 'polypeptide(L)'
;MAQITLIEAVTQALAYEMAHDESVVVLGEDVGVNGGVFRATQGLQEKFGELRVLDTPLDEITIAGVTVGLAAQGMKPVAEAQFEGFIYPMMEQIACHAARLRNRTRGRITVPAVWRAPWGGGIRAPEHHSEANEHLFTNIPGLRVVMPSSPARAYGLLLAAIRDPDPVMFFEPKRIYRQYKEEVPDDGEALPLDVCFVLRDGTDVTIVTWGAQVKEALEAADALAEEGISAEVIDVATLTPLDFDTIAESVQKTGRCVIVHEAPKTAGFGAEIAARLAEECMYDLVAPVERVTGYDTHIPLFRLEMKYLPSTERVVEAAKRALAAS
;
A
#
# COMPACT_ATOMS: atom_id res chain seq x y z
N MET A 1 -17.91 -2.94 18.58
CA MET A 1 -16.88 -3.14 17.57
C MET A 1 -15.53 -3.19 18.28
N ALA A 2 -14.58 -3.98 17.80
CA ALA A 2 -13.29 -4.13 18.48
C ALA A 2 -12.32 -3.02 18.07
N GLN A 3 -11.58 -2.50 19.05
CA GLN A 3 -10.46 -1.57 18.80
C GLN A 3 -9.22 -2.42 18.47
N ILE A 4 -8.83 -2.49 17.20
CA ILE A 4 -7.75 -3.34 16.69
C ILE A 4 -6.69 -2.55 15.93
N THR A 5 -5.49 -3.11 15.91
CA THR A 5 -4.35 -2.59 15.15
C THR A 5 -4.45 -2.99 13.66
N LEU A 6 -3.61 -2.41 12.82
CA LEU A 6 -3.59 -2.73 11.39
C LEU A 6 -3.29 -4.22 11.14
N ILE A 7 -2.32 -4.80 11.87
CA ILE A 7 -1.99 -6.22 11.70
C ILE A 7 -3.13 -7.14 12.16
N GLU A 8 -3.83 -6.77 13.23
CA GLU A 8 -5.02 -7.50 13.68
C GLU A 8 -6.17 -7.38 12.67
N ALA A 9 -6.31 -6.23 12.00
CA ALA A 9 -7.28 -6.02 10.92
C ALA A 9 -6.98 -6.90 9.69
N VAL A 10 -5.71 -7.07 9.34
CA VAL A 10 -5.27 -8.02 8.30
C VAL A 10 -5.66 -9.45 8.68
N THR A 11 -5.37 -9.88 9.92
CA THR A 11 -5.76 -11.20 10.41
C THR A 11 -7.28 -11.40 10.36
N GLN A 12 -8.03 -10.38 10.76
CA GLN A 12 -9.50 -10.40 10.76
C GLN A 12 -10.06 -10.52 9.33
N ALA A 13 -9.53 -9.78 8.36
CA ALA A 13 -9.94 -9.87 6.96
C ALA A 13 -9.68 -11.27 6.37
N LEU A 14 -8.48 -11.83 6.62
CA LEU A 14 -8.16 -13.20 6.20
C LEU A 14 -9.10 -14.22 6.84
N ALA A 15 -9.35 -14.11 8.15
CA ALA A 15 -10.25 -15.01 8.86
C ALA A 15 -11.69 -14.91 8.34
N TYR A 16 -12.14 -13.70 8.01
CA TYR A 16 -13.47 -13.48 7.44
C TYR A 16 -13.60 -14.16 6.08
N GLU A 17 -12.72 -13.88 5.13
CA GLU A 17 -12.77 -14.47 3.78
C GLU A 17 -12.63 -16.00 3.82
N MET A 18 -11.70 -16.53 4.60
CA MET A 18 -11.54 -17.99 4.75
C MET A 18 -12.76 -18.68 5.34
N ALA A 19 -13.53 -17.99 6.17
CA ALA A 19 -14.78 -18.54 6.76
C ALA A 19 -15.94 -18.54 5.77
N HIS A 20 -15.94 -17.66 4.77
CA HIS A 20 -17.07 -17.49 3.84
C HIS A 20 -16.79 -18.03 2.44
N ASP A 21 -15.52 -18.29 2.10
CA ASP A 21 -15.11 -18.83 0.80
C ASP A 21 -14.05 -19.93 0.98
N GLU A 22 -14.42 -21.16 0.66
CA GLU A 22 -13.53 -22.32 0.79
C GLU A 22 -12.36 -22.28 -0.22
N SER A 23 -12.44 -21.49 -1.27
CA SER A 23 -11.38 -21.33 -2.26
C SER A 23 -10.23 -20.43 -1.78
N VAL A 24 -10.42 -19.65 -0.72
CA VAL A 24 -9.36 -18.79 -0.15
C VAL A 24 -8.36 -19.64 0.62
N VAL A 25 -7.11 -19.55 0.26
CA VAL A 25 -5.97 -20.23 0.92
C VAL A 25 -4.87 -19.24 1.23
N VAL A 26 -4.18 -19.40 2.35
CA VAL A 26 -3.03 -18.59 2.75
C VAL A 26 -1.77 -19.42 2.63
N LEU A 27 -0.71 -18.87 2.07
CA LEU A 27 0.57 -19.57 1.95
C LEU A 27 1.76 -18.63 2.13
N GLY A 28 2.87 -19.16 2.61
CA GLY A 28 4.09 -18.40 2.83
C GLY A 28 4.98 -19.06 3.88
N GLU A 29 6.08 -18.41 4.19
CA GLU A 29 7.03 -18.88 5.19
C GLU A 29 6.50 -18.61 6.59
N ASP A 30 6.46 -19.64 7.45
CA ASP A 30 6.02 -19.55 8.85
C ASP A 30 4.58 -19.03 9.05
N VAL A 31 3.74 -19.02 8.02
CA VAL A 31 2.36 -18.50 8.12
C VAL A 31 1.41 -19.42 8.88
N GLY A 32 1.76 -20.69 9.02
CA GLY A 32 0.98 -21.70 9.73
C GLY A 32 1.07 -21.61 11.25
N VAL A 33 1.82 -22.55 11.86
CA VAL A 33 1.93 -22.66 13.32
C VAL A 33 2.46 -21.37 13.97
N ASN A 34 3.45 -20.72 13.34
CA ASN A 34 4.04 -19.48 13.84
C ASN A 34 3.14 -18.24 13.64
N GLY A 35 2.22 -18.29 12.68
CA GLY A 35 1.33 -17.16 12.37
C GLY A 35 1.99 -15.99 11.64
N GLY A 36 3.08 -16.26 10.92
CA GLY A 36 3.87 -15.25 10.19
C GLY A 36 4.83 -14.47 11.09
N VAL A 37 5.82 -13.81 10.48
CA VAL A 37 6.84 -13.02 11.20
C VAL A 37 6.21 -11.89 12.04
N PHE A 38 5.19 -11.24 11.51
CA PHE A 38 4.47 -10.16 12.18
C PHE A 38 3.18 -10.60 12.87
N ARG A 39 2.85 -11.89 12.83
CA ARG A 39 1.63 -12.49 13.40
C ARG A 39 0.35 -12.13 12.64
N ALA A 40 0.45 -11.85 11.34
CA ALA A 40 -0.69 -11.54 10.49
C ALA A 40 -1.63 -12.73 10.26
N THR A 41 -1.12 -13.95 10.40
CA THR A 41 -1.87 -15.20 10.17
C THR A 41 -2.04 -16.04 11.44
N GLN A 42 -1.80 -15.43 12.61
CA GLN A 42 -1.87 -16.12 13.90
C GLN A 42 -3.24 -16.77 14.15
N GLY A 43 -3.24 -18.06 14.47
CA GLY A 43 -4.45 -18.83 14.76
C GLY A 43 -5.25 -19.29 13.54
N LEU A 44 -4.90 -18.85 12.33
CA LEU A 44 -5.63 -19.23 11.11
C LEU A 44 -5.48 -20.72 10.80
N GLN A 45 -4.28 -21.29 10.96
CA GLN A 45 -4.06 -22.72 10.69
C GLN A 45 -4.83 -23.61 11.69
N GLU A 46 -4.87 -23.22 12.97
CA GLU A 46 -5.67 -23.93 13.98
C GLU A 46 -7.17 -23.92 13.62
N LYS A 47 -7.66 -22.80 13.08
CA LYS A 47 -9.08 -22.62 12.73
C LYS A 47 -9.47 -23.28 11.41
N PHE A 48 -8.61 -23.22 10.39
CA PHE A 48 -8.97 -23.61 9.01
C PHE A 48 -8.20 -24.83 8.49
N GLY A 49 -7.20 -25.30 9.22
CA GLY A 49 -6.40 -26.49 8.89
C GLY A 49 -5.20 -26.22 8.00
N GLU A 50 -4.27 -27.19 7.97
CA GLU A 50 -2.99 -27.11 7.25
C GLU A 50 -3.14 -27.06 5.72
N LEU A 51 -4.26 -27.57 5.16
CA LEU A 51 -4.53 -27.50 3.73
C LEU A 51 -5.04 -26.12 3.26
N ARG A 52 -5.41 -25.26 4.20
CA ARG A 52 -5.91 -23.91 3.92
C ARG A 52 -4.92 -22.83 4.36
N VAL A 53 -3.99 -23.15 5.27
CA VAL A 53 -2.90 -22.28 5.70
C VAL A 53 -1.61 -23.07 5.58
N LEU A 54 -0.84 -22.80 4.55
CA LEU A 54 0.24 -23.65 4.05
C LEU A 54 1.60 -23.02 4.41
N ASP A 55 2.34 -23.65 5.31
CA ASP A 55 3.76 -23.33 5.47
C ASP A 55 4.54 -23.79 4.24
N THR A 56 5.32 -22.92 3.65
CA THR A 56 6.17 -23.22 2.51
C THR A 56 7.64 -23.31 2.90
N PRO A 57 8.49 -23.97 2.10
CA PRO A 57 9.93 -23.74 2.17
C PRO A 57 10.27 -22.26 1.95
N LEU A 58 11.46 -21.83 2.41
CA LEU A 58 12.01 -20.50 2.16
C LEU A 58 12.47 -20.42 0.69
N ASP A 59 11.53 -20.10 -0.17
CA ASP A 59 11.73 -19.95 -1.62
C ASP A 59 10.61 -19.09 -2.23
N GLU A 60 10.86 -17.80 -2.33
CA GLU A 60 9.87 -16.81 -2.76
C GLU A 60 9.45 -17.01 -4.23
N ILE A 61 10.33 -17.55 -5.09
CA ILE A 61 9.96 -17.88 -6.47
C ILE A 61 8.90 -18.97 -6.49
N THR A 62 9.11 -20.02 -5.70
CA THR A 62 8.15 -21.12 -5.58
C THR A 62 6.84 -20.65 -4.95
N ILE A 63 6.88 -19.83 -3.90
CA ILE A 63 5.67 -19.25 -3.29
C ILE A 63 4.86 -18.50 -4.35
N ALA A 64 5.49 -17.62 -5.13
CA ALA A 64 4.80 -16.86 -6.15
C ALA A 64 4.29 -17.75 -7.30
N GLY A 65 5.06 -18.72 -7.74
CA GLY A 65 4.68 -19.66 -8.82
C GLY A 65 3.52 -20.56 -8.44
N VAL A 66 3.53 -21.12 -7.21
CA VAL A 66 2.42 -21.91 -6.66
C VAL A 66 1.16 -21.06 -6.55
N THR A 67 1.29 -19.80 -6.12
CA THR A 67 0.17 -18.84 -6.06
C THR A 67 -0.48 -18.67 -7.43
N VAL A 68 0.30 -18.45 -8.49
CA VAL A 68 -0.24 -18.37 -9.87
C VAL A 68 -0.94 -19.65 -10.28
N GLY A 69 -0.35 -20.82 -9.96
CA GLY A 69 -0.94 -22.12 -10.28
C GLY A 69 -2.26 -22.39 -9.57
N LEU A 70 -2.35 -22.09 -8.28
CA LEU A 70 -3.58 -22.22 -7.47
C LEU A 70 -4.68 -21.30 -8.01
N ALA A 71 -4.35 -20.04 -8.31
CA ALA A 71 -5.31 -19.09 -8.86
C ALA A 71 -5.83 -19.53 -10.24
N ALA A 72 -4.94 -20.04 -11.12
CA ALA A 72 -5.34 -20.55 -12.43
C ALA A 72 -6.25 -21.80 -12.35
N GLN A 73 -6.26 -22.50 -11.23
CA GLN A 73 -7.14 -23.64 -10.93
C GLN A 73 -8.42 -23.24 -10.18
N GLY A 74 -8.67 -21.94 -9.97
CA GLY A 74 -9.90 -21.44 -9.38
C GLY A 74 -9.85 -21.24 -7.86
N MET A 75 -8.68 -21.35 -7.23
CA MET A 75 -8.48 -20.93 -5.84
C MET A 75 -8.23 -19.43 -5.76
N LYS A 76 -8.37 -18.87 -4.56
CA LYS A 76 -8.02 -17.49 -4.23
C LYS A 76 -6.86 -17.48 -3.23
N PRO A 77 -5.63 -17.65 -3.71
CA PRO A 77 -4.46 -17.70 -2.84
C PRO A 77 -4.07 -16.30 -2.36
N VAL A 78 -3.74 -16.21 -1.08
CA VAL A 78 -3.12 -15.05 -0.44
C VAL A 78 -1.73 -15.46 0.01
N ALA A 79 -0.72 -15.03 -0.74
CA ALA A 79 0.67 -15.34 -0.47
C ALA A 79 1.32 -14.25 0.38
N GLU A 80 2.12 -14.62 1.39
CA GLU A 80 2.93 -13.71 2.18
C GLU A 80 4.40 -13.82 1.79
N ALA A 81 5.01 -12.68 1.40
CA ALA A 81 6.45 -12.49 1.47
C ALA A 81 6.79 -11.94 2.85
N GLN A 82 7.79 -12.50 3.54
CA GLN A 82 8.09 -12.09 4.93
C GLN A 82 8.48 -10.61 5.06
N PHE A 83 9.16 -10.06 4.04
CA PHE A 83 9.51 -8.66 3.91
C PHE A 83 9.51 -8.26 2.45
N GLU A 84 9.22 -7.02 2.19
CA GLU A 84 9.18 -6.46 0.84
C GLU A 84 10.53 -6.56 0.12
N GLY A 85 11.68 -6.47 0.82
CA GLY A 85 13.00 -6.70 0.22
C GLY A 85 13.21 -8.12 -0.33
N PHE A 86 12.41 -9.11 0.08
CA PHE A 86 12.47 -10.48 -0.44
C PHE A 86 11.52 -10.73 -1.63
N ILE A 87 10.78 -9.72 -2.06
CA ILE A 87 9.82 -9.87 -3.16
C ILE A 87 10.48 -9.89 -4.55
N TYR A 88 11.72 -9.45 -4.67
CA TYR A 88 12.43 -9.41 -5.97
C TYR A 88 12.43 -10.73 -6.74
N PRO A 89 12.69 -11.90 -6.12
CA PRO A 89 12.57 -13.19 -6.80
C PRO A 89 11.15 -13.51 -7.27
N MET A 90 10.12 -12.97 -6.62
CA MET A 90 8.71 -13.18 -7.01
C MET A 90 8.31 -12.41 -8.27
N MET A 91 9.06 -11.35 -8.63
CA MET A 91 8.68 -10.42 -9.71
C MET A 91 8.44 -11.12 -11.05
N GLU A 92 9.21 -12.15 -11.40
CA GLU A 92 8.99 -12.87 -12.64
C GLU A 92 7.61 -13.51 -12.66
N GLN A 93 7.22 -14.18 -11.59
CA GLN A 93 5.93 -14.88 -11.51
C GLN A 93 4.76 -13.89 -11.51
N ILE A 94 4.91 -12.77 -10.79
CA ILE A 94 3.89 -11.72 -10.71
C ILE A 94 3.78 -10.99 -12.05
N ALA A 95 4.88 -10.42 -12.55
CA ALA A 95 4.88 -9.57 -13.73
C ALA A 95 4.73 -10.35 -15.03
N CYS A 96 5.44 -11.51 -15.18
CA CYS A 96 5.47 -12.24 -16.44
C CYS A 96 4.34 -13.24 -16.57
N HIS A 97 3.76 -13.70 -15.47
CA HIS A 97 2.69 -14.71 -15.49
C HIS A 97 1.37 -14.16 -14.96
N ALA A 98 1.25 -13.79 -13.69
CA ALA A 98 0.00 -13.37 -13.08
C ALA A 98 -0.66 -12.19 -13.82
N ALA A 99 0.04 -11.09 -13.94
CA ALA A 99 -0.48 -9.87 -14.56
C ALA A 99 -0.88 -10.03 -16.04
N ARG A 100 -0.31 -11.02 -16.74
CA ARG A 100 -0.53 -11.21 -18.18
C ARG A 100 -1.48 -12.36 -18.54
N LEU A 101 -1.82 -13.22 -17.58
CA LEU A 101 -2.56 -14.45 -17.88
C LEU A 101 -3.96 -14.18 -18.44
N ARG A 102 -4.68 -13.21 -17.90
CA ARG A 102 -5.97 -12.77 -18.44
C ARG A 102 -5.86 -12.36 -19.90
N ASN A 103 -4.88 -11.53 -20.26
CA ASN A 103 -4.66 -11.09 -21.63
C ASN A 103 -4.27 -12.24 -22.56
N ARG A 104 -3.31 -13.09 -22.16
CA ARG A 104 -2.84 -14.25 -22.94
C ARG A 104 -3.96 -15.23 -23.24
N THR A 105 -4.88 -15.42 -22.30
CA THR A 105 -5.99 -16.36 -22.44
C THR A 105 -7.27 -15.72 -22.99
N ARG A 106 -7.22 -14.42 -23.34
CA ARG A 106 -8.39 -13.65 -23.78
C ARG A 106 -9.53 -13.70 -22.77
N GLY A 107 -9.21 -13.52 -21.48
CA GLY A 107 -10.16 -13.51 -20.37
C GLY A 107 -10.67 -14.87 -19.90
N ARG A 108 -10.19 -15.99 -20.48
CA ARG A 108 -10.64 -17.33 -20.08
C ARG A 108 -10.10 -17.78 -18.72
N ILE A 109 -8.92 -17.28 -18.36
CA ILE A 109 -8.27 -17.56 -17.06
C ILE A 109 -7.94 -16.21 -16.44
N THR A 110 -8.35 -16.04 -15.20
CA THR A 110 -8.00 -14.91 -14.32
C THR A 110 -7.02 -15.37 -13.24
N VAL A 111 -6.45 -14.45 -12.51
CA VAL A 111 -5.55 -14.74 -11.39
C VAL A 111 -6.03 -14.00 -10.16
N PRO A 112 -7.09 -14.48 -9.48
CA PRO A 112 -7.60 -13.90 -8.25
C PRO A 112 -6.63 -14.20 -7.08
N ALA A 113 -5.48 -13.56 -7.09
CA ALA A 113 -4.41 -13.80 -6.14
C ALA A 113 -3.93 -12.51 -5.49
N VAL A 114 -3.61 -12.56 -4.21
CA VAL A 114 -3.02 -11.45 -3.47
C VAL A 114 -1.61 -11.84 -3.03
N TRP A 115 -0.62 -11.01 -3.34
CA TRP A 115 0.70 -11.07 -2.73
C TRP A 115 0.81 -9.98 -1.68
N ARG A 116 0.96 -10.38 -0.43
CA ARG A 116 1.13 -9.47 0.72
C ARG A 116 2.60 -9.36 1.07
N ALA A 117 3.05 -8.16 1.36
CA ALA A 117 4.39 -7.92 1.87
C ALA A 117 4.42 -6.79 2.91
N PRO A 118 5.05 -7.02 4.09
CA PRO A 118 5.35 -5.94 5.03
C PRO A 118 6.31 -4.95 4.39
N TRP A 119 5.89 -3.69 4.24
CA TRP A 119 6.54 -2.66 3.43
C TRP A 119 7.14 -1.52 4.27
N GLY A 120 8.23 -0.92 3.76
CA GLY A 120 8.80 0.33 4.23
C GLY A 120 9.70 0.21 5.46
N GLY A 121 10.28 1.32 5.89
CA GLY A 121 11.14 1.44 7.06
C GLY A 121 10.41 1.81 8.35
N GLY A 122 11.18 2.35 9.31
CA GLY A 122 10.65 2.88 10.57
C GLY A 122 10.55 1.88 11.72
N ILE A 123 11.03 0.64 11.53
CA ILE A 123 11.06 -0.39 12.57
C ILE A 123 12.47 -0.73 13.05
N ARG A 124 13.48 -0.01 12.58
CA ARG A 124 14.90 -0.20 12.91
C ARG A 124 15.45 -1.57 12.48
N ALA A 125 14.95 -2.09 11.37
CA ALA A 125 15.48 -3.29 10.73
C ALA A 125 16.69 -2.97 9.82
N PRO A 126 17.44 -3.99 9.36
CA PRO A 126 18.45 -3.79 8.30
C PRO A 126 17.83 -3.20 7.01
N GLU A 127 18.66 -2.62 6.15
CA GLU A 127 18.22 -1.94 4.93
C GLU A 127 17.31 -2.81 4.05
N HIS A 128 17.71 -4.06 3.82
CA HIS A 128 16.93 -5.03 3.01
C HIS A 128 15.56 -5.41 3.60
N HIS A 129 15.34 -5.13 4.89
CA HIS A 129 14.05 -5.30 5.56
C HIS A 129 13.27 -3.99 5.67
N SER A 130 13.74 -2.92 5.03
CA SER A 130 13.22 -1.55 5.21
C SER A 130 13.03 -0.82 3.89
N GLU A 131 13.02 -1.53 2.78
CA GLU A 131 12.88 -0.95 1.46
C GLU A 131 11.46 -0.39 1.21
N ALA A 132 11.37 0.50 0.24
CA ALA A 132 10.13 1.07 -0.28
C ALA A 132 10.22 1.02 -1.82
N ASN A 133 9.77 -0.09 -2.40
CA ASN A 133 9.95 -0.41 -3.82
C ASN A 133 8.62 -0.57 -4.58
N GLU A 134 7.53 -0.02 -4.06
CA GLU A 134 6.20 -0.09 -4.68
C GLU A 134 6.19 0.36 -6.14
N HIS A 135 7.05 1.30 -6.50
CA HIS A 135 7.18 1.81 -7.87
C HIS A 135 7.56 0.75 -8.91
N LEU A 136 8.22 -0.35 -8.51
CA LEU A 136 8.55 -1.46 -9.41
C LEU A 136 7.31 -2.23 -9.87
N PHE A 137 6.23 -2.15 -9.13
CA PHE A 137 4.98 -2.85 -9.40
C PHE A 137 3.94 -1.96 -10.09
N THR A 138 4.03 -0.65 -9.90
CA THR A 138 3.04 0.30 -10.44
C THR A 138 3.06 0.41 -11.96
N ASN A 139 4.15 0.03 -12.63
CA ASN A 139 4.26 0.06 -14.09
C ASN A 139 3.98 -1.31 -14.75
N ILE A 140 3.40 -2.29 -14.03
CA ILE A 140 3.08 -3.62 -14.56
C ILE A 140 1.60 -3.65 -14.98
N PRO A 141 1.27 -3.59 -16.29
CA PRO A 141 -0.11 -3.66 -16.74
C PRO A 141 -0.79 -4.97 -16.34
N GLY A 142 -1.99 -4.88 -15.77
CA GLY A 142 -2.75 -6.03 -15.30
C GLY A 142 -2.48 -6.44 -13.86
N LEU A 143 -1.70 -5.66 -13.12
CA LEU A 143 -1.47 -5.79 -11.67
C LEU A 143 -2.06 -4.59 -10.95
N ARG A 144 -2.81 -4.82 -9.87
CA ARG A 144 -3.15 -3.76 -8.91
C ARG A 144 -2.10 -3.65 -7.83
N VAL A 145 -1.88 -2.42 -7.37
CA VAL A 145 -0.97 -2.14 -6.24
C VAL A 145 -1.74 -1.35 -5.19
N VAL A 146 -1.92 -1.95 -4.03
CA VAL A 146 -2.74 -1.44 -2.93
C VAL A 146 -1.89 -1.30 -1.67
N MET A 147 -2.09 -0.20 -0.94
CA MET A 147 -1.37 0.09 0.30
C MET A 147 -2.30 0.76 1.31
N PRO A 148 -2.76 0.06 2.35
CA PRO A 148 -3.62 0.64 3.37
C PRO A 148 -2.85 1.60 4.28
N SER A 149 -3.55 2.58 4.83
CA SER A 149 -2.99 3.58 5.75
C SER A 149 -3.54 3.51 7.17
N SER A 150 -4.55 2.66 7.42
CA SER A 150 -5.21 2.50 8.72
C SER A 150 -5.75 1.09 8.92
N PRO A 151 -6.11 0.70 10.15
CA PRO A 151 -6.75 -0.59 10.43
C PRO A 151 -8.03 -0.82 9.63
N ALA A 152 -8.94 0.14 9.57
CA ALA A 152 -10.18 0.01 8.82
C ALA A 152 -9.92 -0.13 7.30
N ARG A 153 -8.95 0.62 6.76
CA ARG A 153 -8.54 0.47 5.37
C ARG A 153 -7.87 -0.88 5.11
N ALA A 154 -7.04 -1.36 6.03
CA ALA A 154 -6.41 -2.67 5.87
C ALA A 154 -7.45 -3.79 5.77
N TYR A 155 -8.47 -3.77 6.64
CA TYR A 155 -9.58 -4.71 6.58
C TYR A 155 -10.34 -4.62 5.26
N GLY A 156 -10.92 -3.47 4.96
CA GLY A 156 -11.82 -3.32 3.81
C GLY A 156 -11.13 -3.47 2.46
N LEU A 157 -9.90 -2.95 2.30
CA LEU A 157 -9.14 -3.09 1.06
C LEU A 157 -8.62 -4.53 0.86
N LEU A 158 -8.27 -5.25 1.93
CA LEU A 158 -7.84 -6.64 1.80
C LEU A 158 -9.00 -7.55 1.42
N LEU A 159 -10.20 -7.34 1.97
CA LEU A 159 -11.41 -8.03 1.52
C LEU A 159 -11.65 -7.80 0.02
N ALA A 160 -11.56 -6.54 -0.43
CA ALA A 160 -11.73 -6.20 -1.84
C ALA A 160 -10.66 -6.87 -2.72
N ALA A 161 -9.41 -6.88 -2.28
CA ALA A 161 -8.29 -7.50 -2.99
C ALA A 161 -8.47 -9.02 -3.14
N ILE A 162 -8.93 -9.72 -2.10
CA ILE A 162 -9.18 -11.18 -2.16
C ILE A 162 -10.36 -11.51 -3.08
N ARG A 163 -11.34 -10.62 -3.16
CA ARG A 163 -12.53 -10.80 -4.02
C ARG A 163 -12.29 -10.41 -5.48
N ASP A 164 -11.22 -9.67 -5.75
CA ASP A 164 -10.90 -9.22 -7.11
C ASP A 164 -10.51 -10.40 -8.01
N PRO A 165 -11.01 -10.45 -9.27
CA PRO A 165 -10.63 -11.51 -10.20
C PRO A 165 -9.21 -11.36 -10.78
N ASP A 166 -8.55 -10.23 -10.56
CA ASP A 166 -7.21 -9.91 -11.06
C ASP A 166 -6.15 -9.85 -9.94
N PRO A 167 -4.88 -10.01 -10.28
CA PRO A 167 -3.82 -10.06 -9.28
C PRO A 167 -3.61 -8.73 -8.57
N VAL A 168 -3.43 -8.80 -7.26
CA VAL A 168 -3.19 -7.64 -6.39
C VAL A 168 -1.88 -7.80 -5.64
N MET A 169 -1.02 -6.79 -5.73
CA MET A 169 0.10 -6.58 -4.82
C MET A 169 -0.39 -5.72 -3.66
N PHE A 170 -0.34 -6.25 -2.44
CA PHE A 170 -0.85 -5.61 -1.23
C PHE A 170 0.31 -5.31 -0.27
N PHE A 171 0.78 -4.07 -0.29
CA PHE A 171 1.86 -3.62 0.57
C PHE A 171 1.35 -3.16 1.92
N GLU A 172 1.89 -3.71 2.99
CA GLU A 172 1.47 -3.44 4.37
C GLU A 172 2.51 -2.57 5.08
N PRO A 173 2.22 -1.28 5.35
CA PRO A 173 3.18 -0.40 6.00
C PRO A 173 3.48 -0.85 7.42
N LYS A 174 4.56 -1.63 7.61
CA LYS A 174 4.88 -2.28 8.88
C LYS A 174 5.15 -1.33 10.05
N ARG A 175 5.57 -0.09 9.75
CA ARG A 175 5.77 0.94 10.78
C ARG A 175 4.49 1.23 11.56
N ILE A 176 3.33 1.16 10.89
CA ILE A 176 2.04 1.44 11.52
C ILE A 176 1.27 0.19 11.95
N TYR A 177 1.84 -1.01 11.81
CA TYR A 177 1.18 -2.27 12.17
C TYR A 177 0.57 -2.28 13.57
N ARG A 178 1.25 -1.67 14.56
CA ARG A 178 0.84 -1.66 15.97
C ARG A 178 0.86 -0.26 16.59
N GLN A 179 0.92 0.79 15.75
CA GLN A 179 1.12 2.15 16.23
C GLN A 179 -0.11 2.71 16.94
N TYR A 180 -1.29 2.37 16.45
CA TYR A 180 -2.57 2.79 17.01
C TYR A 180 -3.64 1.73 16.75
N LYS A 181 -4.77 1.90 17.42
CA LYS A 181 -5.96 1.07 17.24
C LYS A 181 -7.10 1.90 16.70
N GLU A 182 -7.94 1.27 15.91
CA GLU A 182 -9.13 1.85 15.32
C GLU A 182 -10.28 0.88 15.47
N GLU A 183 -11.50 1.38 15.48
CA GLU A 183 -12.70 0.55 15.49
C GLU A 183 -12.92 -0.04 14.11
N VAL A 184 -12.83 -1.35 14.01
CA VAL A 184 -13.03 -2.09 12.75
C VAL A 184 -14.17 -3.09 12.94
N PRO A 185 -15.29 -2.92 12.20
CA PRO A 185 -16.35 -3.90 12.21
C PRO A 185 -15.92 -5.18 11.47
N ASP A 186 -16.38 -6.34 11.98
CA ASP A 186 -16.18 -7.65 11.34
C ASP A 186 -17.44 -8.04 10.57
N ASP A 187 -17.82 -7.23 9.61
CA ASP A 187 -19.09 -7.33 8.87
C ASP A 187 -18.92 -7.77 7.41
N GLY A 188 -17.65 -7.90 6.96
CA GLY A 188 -17.34 -8.25 5.57
C GLY A 188 -17.56 -7.14 4.57
N GLU A 189 -17.72 -5.88 5.01
CA GLU A 189 -17.83 -4.74 4.13
C GLU A 189 -16.47 -4.39 3.52
N ALA A 190 -16.36 -4.58 2.20
CA ALA A 190 -15.16 -4.25 1.44
C ALA A 190 -15.16 -2.77 1.06
N LEU A 191 -13.97 -2.16 1.12
CA LEU A 191 -13.77 -0.83 0.57
C LEU A 191 -13.50 -0.91 -0.94
N PRO A 192 -13.92 0.11 -1.71
CA PRO A 192 -13.63 0.14 -3.14
C PRO A 192 -12.12 0.22 -3.39
N LEU A 193 -11.63 -0.58 -4.36
CA LEU A 193 -10.32 -0.40 -4.96
C LEU A 193 -10.39 0.73 -6.02
N ASP A 194 -9.23 1.15 -6.48
CA ASP A 194 -9.08 2.11 -7.60
C ASP A 194 -9.68 3.50 -7.30
N VAL A 195 -9.76 3.89 -6.01
CA VAL A 195 -10.21 5.20 -5.56
C VAL A 195 -9.24 5.80 -4.55
N CYS A 196 -9.12 7.12 -4.55
CA CYS A 196 -8.46 7.88 -3.50
C CYS A 196 -9.44 8.22 -2.38
N PHE A 197 -8.94 8.40 -1.16
CA PHE A 197 -9.73 8.84 -0.01
C PHE A 197 -9.31 10.26 0.41
N VAL A 198 -10.23 11.21 0.31
CA VAL A 198 -10.03 12.55 0.89
C VAL A 198 -10.22 12.44 2.41
N LEU A 199 -9.13 12.59 3.15
CA LEU A 199 -9.12 12.45 4.61
C LEU A 199 -9.41 13.76 5.33
N ARG A 200 -9.12 14.86 4.65
CA ARG A 200 -9.33 16.21 5.14
C ARG A 200 -9.56 17.13 3.95
N ASP A 201 -10.62 17.93 3.99
CA ASP A 201 -10.86 18.98 3.03
C ASP A 201 -9.94 20.17 3.27
N GLY A 202 -9.51 20.83 2.18
CA GLY A 202 -8.67 22.02 2.24
C GLY A 202 -8.77 22.88 0.98
N THR A 203 -8.26 24.11 1.05
CA THR A 203 -8.39 25.11 -0.04
C THR A 203 -7.08 25.74 -0.49
N ASP A 204 -5.99 25.58 0.27
CA ASP A 204 -4.75 26.32 0.01
C ASP A 204 -3.65 25.46 -0.62
N VAL A 205 -3.58 24.18 -0.24
CA VAL A 205 -2.61 23.22 -0.73
C VAL A 205 -3.15 21.79 -0.65
N THR A 206 -2.89 20.98 -1.68
CA THR A 206 -3.18 19.54 -1.69
C THR A 206 -1.96 18.75 -1.25
N ILE A 207 -2.11 17.84 -0.28
CA ILE A 207 -1.09 16.88 0.15
C ILE A 207 -1.52 15.48 -0.30
N VAL A 208 -0.79 14.89 -1.26
CA VAL A 208 -1.05 13.55 -1.79
C VAL A 208 -0.08 12.57 -1.17
N THR A 209 -0.57 11.48 -0.60
CA THR A 209 0.26 10.51 0.12
C THR A 209 -0.34 9.11 0.14
N TRP A 210 0.37 8.13 0.68
CA TRP A 210 -0.09 6.75 0.87
C TRP A 210 0.63 6.03 2.01
N GLY A 211 0.02 4.95 2.46
CA GLY A 211 0.61 4.06 3.46
C GLY A 211 0.93 4.74 4.78
N ALA A 212 2.14 4.51 5.30
CA ALA A 212 2.52 5.02 6.60
C ALA A 212 2.65 6.55 6.64
N GLN A 213 2.86 7.21 5.49
CA GLN A 213 3.09 8.66 5.42
C GLN A 213 1.80 9.48 5.57
N VAL A 214 0.64 8.84 5.53
CA VAL A 214 -0.67 9.49 5.80
C VAL A 214 -0.68 10.15 7.17
N LYS A 215 -0.04 9.52 8.15
CA LYS A 215 0.08 10.10 9.50
C LYS A 215 0.82 11.44 9.48
N GLU A 216 2.02 11.48 8.91
CA GLU A 216 2.82 12.71 8.83
C GLU A 216 2.13 13.79 8.00
N ALA A 217 1.36 13.41 6.97
CA ALA A 217 0.57 14.35 6.18
C ALA A 217 -0.57 14.97 6.98
N LEU A 218 -1.29 14.19 7.78
CA LEU A 218 -2.36 14.70 8.66
C LEU A 218 -1.79 15.58 9.77
N GLU A 219 -0.70 15.18 10.42
CA GLU A 219 0.00 16.01 11.42
C GLU A 219 0.52 17.33 10.81
N ALA A 220 1.01 17.29 9.55
CA ALA A 220 1.43 18.50 8.85
C ALA A 220 0.24 19.41 8.54
N ALA A 221 -0.90 18.85 8.14
CA ALA A 221 -2.11 19.60 7.91
C ALA A 221 -2.64 20.26 9.20
N ASP A 222 -2.50 19.61 10.37
CA ASP A 222 -2.82 20.19 11.66
C ASP A 222 -1.90 21.37 12.01
N ALA A 223 -0.58 21.20 11.83
CA ALA A 223 0.39 22.27 12.06
C ALA A 223 0.20 23.46 11.11
N LEU A 224 -0.15 23.23 9.85
CA LEU A 224 -0.48 24.26 8.87
C LEU A 224 -1.77 25.02 9.27
N ALA A 225 -2.77 24.31 9.81
CA ALA A 225 -4.03 24.92 10.24
C ALA A 225 -3.83 25.87 11.44
N GLU A 226 -2.88 25.59 12.35
CA GLU A 226 -2.49 26.51 13.42
C GLU A 226 -1.94 27.85 12.88
N GLU A 227 -1.41 27.83 11.66
CA GLU A 227 -0.91 29.02 10.95
C GLU A 227 -1.95 29.63 9.98
N GLY A 228 -3.18 29.12 9.99
CA GLY A 228 -4.27 29.60 9.14
C GLY A 228 -4.23 29.09 7.70
N ILE A 229 -3.47 28.01 7.41
CA ILE A 229 -3.34 27.39 6.09
C ILE A 229 -4.23 26.14 6.05
N SER A 230 -5.11 26.05 5.05
CA SER A 230 -6.08 24.97 4.86
C SER A 230 -5.53 23.94 3.87
N ALA A 231 -4.97 22.84 4.39
CA ALA A 231 -4.44 21.75 3.59
C ALA A 231 -5.47 20.64 3.37
N GLU A 232 -5.67 20.22 2.09
CA GLU A 232 -6.39 19.02 1.74
C GLU A 232 -5.44 17.82 1.78
N VAL A 233 -5.88 16.70 2.38
CA VAL A 233 -5.08 15.49 2.48
C VAL A 233 -5.76 14.34 1.77
N ILE A 234 -5.06 13.75 0.80
CA ILE A 234 -5.52 12.63 -0.03
C ILE A 234 -4.66 11.41 0.26
N ASP A 235 -5.31 10.32 0.69
CA ASP A 235 -4.73 8.98 0.75
C ASP A 235 -5.01 8.24 -0.56
N VAL A 236 -3.97 7.95 -1.32
CA VAL A 236 -4.09 7.30 -2.64
C VAL A 236 -4.57 5.85 -2.51
N ALA A 237 -4.17 5.15 -1.47
CA ALA A 237 -4.54 3.77 -1.14
C ALA A 237 -4.34 2.72 -2.27
N THR A 238 -4.84 2.97 -3.49
CA THR A 238 -4.55 2.17 -4.69
C THR A 238 -3.63 2.96 -5.62
N LEU A 239 -2.38 2.52 -5.72
CA LEU A 239 -1.39 3.20 -6.56
C LEU A 239 -1.59 2.90 -8.06
N THR A 240 -2.06 1.69 -8.37
CA THR A 240 -2.35 1.27 -9.74
C THR A 240 -3.58 0.35 -9.78
N PRO A 241 -4.60 0.64 -10.58
CA PRO A 241 -4.77 1.90 -11.33
C PRO A 241 -4.95 3.11 -10.41
N LEU A 242 -4.38 4.25 -10.81
CA LEU A 242 -4.45 5.48 -10.04
C LEU A 242 -5.76 6.23 -10.29
N ASP A 243 -6.49 6.57 -9.25
CA ASP A 243 -7.58 7.56 -9.28
C ASP A 243 -6.97 8.97 -9.36
N PHE A 244 -6.59 9.33 -10.58
CA PHE A 244 -5.98 10.63 -10.82
C PHE A 244 -7.01 11.76 -10.81
N ASP A 245 -8.25 11.48 -11.15
CA ASP A 245 -9.32 12.47 -11.21
C ASP A 245 -9.52 13.14 -9.85
N THR A 246 -9.56 12.37 -8.77
CA THR A 246 -9.65 12.91 -7.40
C THR A 246 -8.46 13.82 -7.06
N ILE A 247 -7.25 13.46 -7.49
CA ILE A 247 -6.05 14.30 -7.28
C ILE A 247 -6.13 15.57 -8.11
N ALA A 248 -6.53 15.47 -9.38
CA ALA A 248 -6.65 16.61 -10.28
C ALA A 248 -7.70 17.62 -9.79
N GLU A 249 -8.90 17.15 -9.38
CA GLU A 249 -9.95 18.00 -8.82
C GLU A 249 -9.47 18.78 -7.60
N SER A 250 -8.73 18.13 -6.71
CA SER A 250 -8.15 18.78 -5.53
C SER A 250 -7.11 19.84 -5.93
N VAL A 251 -6.21 19.51 -6.86
CA VAL A 251 -5.18 20.45 -7.32
C VAL A 251 -5.78 21.62 -8.09
N GLN A 252 -6.83 21.41 -8.88
CA GLN A 252 -7.58 22.49 -9.54
C GLN A 252 -8.21 23.45 -8.53
N LYS A 253 -8.66 22.95 -7.39
CA LYS A 253 -9.21 23.76 -6.29
C LYS A 253 -8.13 24.56 -5.55
N THR A 254 -6.99 23.94 -5.25
CA THR A 254 -5.96 24.50 -4.37
C THR A 254 -4.83 25.22 -5.12
N GLY A 255 -4.61 24.87 -6.39
CA GLY A 255 -3.51 25.38 -7.22
C GLY A 255 -2.11 24.88 -6.83
N ARG A 256 -1.97 24.07 -5.76
CA ARG A 256 -0.69 23.68 -5.18
C ARG A 256 -0.70 22.22 -4.75
N CYS A 257 0.42 21.52 -4.96
CA CYS A 257 0.52 20.11 -4.62
C CYS A 257 1.86 19.77 -3.93
N VAL A 258 1.76 19.00 -2.85
CA VAL A 258 2.87 18.35 -2.17
C VAL A 258 2.63 16.85 -2.20
N ILE A 259 3.54 16.08 -2.80
CA ILE A 259 3.47 14.62 -2.87
C ILE A 259 4.43 14.04 -1.84
N VAL A 260 3.94 13.17 -0.97
CA VAL A 260 4.71 12.61 0.15
C VAL A 260 4.77 11.09 0.03
N HIS A 261 5.96 10.51 -0.03
CA HIS A 261 6.15 9.07 -0.03
C HIS A 261 7.54 8.64 0.48
N GLU A 262 7.65 7.39 0.90
CA GLU A 262 8.84 6.87 1.55
C GLU A 262 9.95 6.46 0.56
N ALA A 263 9.57 6.00 -0.63
CA ALA A 263 10.52 5.60 -1.68
C ALA A 263 11.50 6.74 -2.04
N PRO A 264 12.68 6.44 -2.62
CA PRO A 264 13.60 7.43 -3.14
C PRO A 264 12.94 8.41 -4.11
N LYS A 265 13.51 9.60 -4.26
CA LYS A 265 12.95 10.66 -5.12
C LYS A 265 13.01 10.29 -6.60
N THR A 266 14.14 9.68 -7.02
CA THR A 266 14.35 9.26 -8.40
C THR A 266 13.47 8.08 -8.75
N ALA A 267 12.64 8.22 -9.78
CA ALA A 267 11.72 7.21 -10.29
C ALA A 267 10.69 6.68 -9.27
N GLY A 268 10.56 7.26 -8.07
CA GLY A 268 9.46 6.94 -7.15
C GLY A 268 8.10 7.33 -7.76
N PHE A 269 7.02 6.66 -7.36
CA PHE A 269 5.70 6.82 -7.97
C PHE A 269 5.16 8.27 -7.93
N GLY A 270 5.58 9.07 -6.95
CA GLY A 270 5.28 10.50 -6.93
C GLY A 270 5.84 11.31 -8.11
N ALA A 271 6.79 10.76 -8.88
CA ALA A 271 7.25 11.39 -10.11
C ALA A 271 6.22 11.26 -11.24
N GLU A 272 5.52 10.12 -11.31
CA GLU A 272 4.41 9.90 -12.25
C GLU A 272 3.24 10.84 -11.95
N ILE A 273 2.84 10.95 -10.69
CA ILE A 273 1.77 11.88 -10.27
C ILE A 273 2.15 13.33 -10.66
N ALA A 274 3.39 13.73 -10.37
CA ALA A 274 3.86 15.08 -10.73
C ALA A 274 3.89 15.32 -12.25
N ALA A 275 4.25 14.31 -13.04
CA ALA A 275 4.23 14.39 -14.51
C ALA A 275 2.80 14.56 -15.02
N ARG A 276 1.85 13.75 -14.55
CA ARG A 276 0.44 13.85 -14.94
C ARG A 276 -0.18 15.19 -14.52
N LEU A 277 0.15 15.71 -13.34
CA LEU A 277 -0.29 17.05 -12.93
C LEU A 277 0.25 18.14 -13.87
N ALA A 278 1.49 18.02 -14.35
CA ALA A 278 2.05 18.94 -15.32
C ALA A 278 1.40 18.82 -16.71
N GLU A 279 0.94 17.64 -17.11
CA GLU A 279 0.26 17.39 -18.39
C GLU A 279 -1.21 17.83 -18.36
N GLU A 280 -1.93 17.52 -17.27
CA GLU A 280 -3.39 17.64 -17.21
C GLU A 280 -3.87 18.87 -16.41
N CYS A 281 -3.06 19.38 -15.46
CA CYS A 281 -3.41 20.52 -14.58
C CYS A 281 -2.44 21.70 -14.67
N MET A 282 -1.66 21.80 -15.76
CA MET A 282 -0.62 22.81 -15.90
C MET A 282 -1.14 24.26 -15.73
N TYR A 283 -2.35 24.53 -16.18
CA TYR A 283 -2.95 25.87 -16.11
C TYR A 283 -3.62 26.19 -14.77
N ASP A 284 -3.82 25.18 -13.94
CA ASP A 284 -4.38 25.29 -12.59
C ASP A 284 -3.29 25.43 -11.55
N LEU A 285 -2.07 24.93 -11.84
CA LEU A 285 -0.92 25.01 -10.94
C LEU A 285 -0.39 26.44 -10.86
N VAL A 286 -0.36 27.01 -9.67
CA VAL A 286 0.23 28.33 -9.36
C VAL A 286 1.63 28.22 -8.75
N ALA A 287 2.11 27.01 -8.48
CA ALA A 287 3.43 26.72 -7.96
C ALA A 287 3.96 25.38 -8.52
N PRO A 288 5.27 25.15 -8.56
CA PRO A 288 5.83 23.84 -8.86
C PRO A 288 5.33 22.79 -7.86
N VAL A 289 5.11 21.55 -8.33
CA VAL A 289 4.79 20.41 -7.48
C VAL A 289 5.99 20.08 -6.58
N GLU A 290 5.80 20.11 -5.28
CA GLU A 290 6.79 19.73 -4.27
C GLU A 290 6.74 18.22 -4.01
N ARG A 291 7.90 17.58 -3.83
CA ARG A 291 7.99 16.17 -3.47
C ARG A 291 8.82 15.98 -2.20
N VAL A 292 8.19 15.44 -1.16
CA VAL A 292 8.83 15.04 0.10
C VAL A 292 8.98 13.53 0.11
N THR A 293 10.20 13.05 -0.03
CA THR A 293 10.49 11.64 -0.30
C THR A 293 11.60 11.13 0.60
N GLY A 294 11.87 9.82 0.57
CA GLY A 294 13.16 9.29 0.92
C GLY A 294 14.28 9.91 0.06
N TYR A 295 15.51 9.67 0.43
CA TYR A 295 16.67 10.15 -0.33
C TYR A 295 17.12 9.08 -1.34
N ASP A 296 17.84 9.48 -2.41
CA ASP A 296 18.39 8.56 -3.42
C ASP A 296 19.61 7.80 -2.85
N THR A 297 19.39 7.03 -1.82
CA THR A 297 20.36 6.18 -1.13
C THR A 297 19.65 5.02 -0.45
N HIS A 298 20.36 3.97 -0.09
CA HIS A 298 19.80 2.93 0.77
C HIS A 298 19.32 3.53 2.08
N ILE A 299 18.23 2.99 2.61
CA ILE A 299 17.75 3.41 3.93
C ILE A 299 18.86 3.17 4.97
N PRO A 300 19.23 4.18 5.75
CA PRO A 300 20.34 4.04 6.69
C PRO A 300 19.91 3.21 7.89
N LEU A 301 20.90 2.52 8.51
CA LEU A 301 20.67 1.74 9.71
C LEU A 301 20.05 2.57 10.84
N PHE A 302 19.40 1.92 11.74
CA PHE A 302 18.42 2.38 12.73
C PHE A 302 18.68 3.76 13.38
N ARG A 303 19.92 4.19 13.55
CA ARG A 303 20.25 5.48 14.18
C ARG A 303 19.91 6.68 13.31
N LEU A 304 19.93 6.52 12.00
CA LEU A 304 19.63 7.57 11.02
C LEU A 304 18.33 7.32 10.24
N GLU A 305 17.69 6.19 10.44
CA GLU A 305 16.49 5.76 9.70
C GLU A 305 15.41 6.84 9.70
N MET A 306 15.08 7.41 10.88
CA MET A 306 14.05 8.44 10.99
C MET A 306 14.43 9.78 10.33
N LYS A 307 15.71 9.99 9.96
CA LYS A 307 16.13 11.15 9.17
C LYS A 307 15.94 10.93 7.67
N TYR A 308 15.91 9.68 7.26
CA TYR A 308 15.66 9.30 5.87
C TYR A 308 14.17 9.43 5.52
N LEU A 309 13.29 9.00 6.43
CA LEU A 309 11.85 9.03 6.22
C LEU A 309 11.31 10.47 6.12
N PRO A 310 10.29 10.72 5.29
CA PRO A 310 9.54 11.98 5.34
C PRO A 310 9.05 12.24 6.76
N SER A 311 9.25 13.47 7.23
CA SER A 311 8.75 13.91 8.54
C SER A 311 7.69 14.99 8.39
N THR A 312 6.88 15.18 9.41
CA THR A 312 5.86 16.22 9.50
C THR A 312 6.45 17.61 9.16
N GLU A 313 7.65 17.93 9.70
CA GLU A 313 8.32 19.22 9.46
C GLU A 313 8.70 19.38 7.99
N ARG A 314 9.21 18.33 7.34
CA ARG A 314 9.56 18.36 5.90
C ARG A 314 8.33 18.58 5.03
N VAL A 315 7.16 18.04 5.41
CA VAL A 315 5.89 18.25 4.71
C VAL A 315 5.42 19.68 4.88
N VAL A 316 5.43 20.22 6.11
CA VAL A 316 5.08 21.62 6.40
C VAL A 316 5.96 22.59 5.62
N GLU A 317 7.28 22.36 5.62
CA GLU A 317 8.22 23.19 4.85
C GLU A 317 7.95 23.16 3.34
N ALA A 318 7.62 21.98 2.78
CA ALA A 318 7.27 21.87 1.37
C ALA A 318 5.98 22.58 1.02
N ALA A 319 4.95 22.48 1.88
CA ALA A 319 3.71 23.22 1.71
C ALA A 319 3.95 24.74 1.75
N LYS A 320 4.75 25.23 2.69
CA LYS A 320 5.12 26.64 2.76
C LYS A 320 5.92 27.12 1.55
N ARG A 321 6.82 26.28 0.97
CA ARG A 321 7.50 26.64 -0.28
C ARG A 321 6.50 26.76 -1.44
N ALA A 322 5.56 25.82 -1.56
CA ALA A 322 4.51 25.91 -2.59
C ALA A 322 3.61 27.14 -2.43
N LEU A 323 3.34 27.54 -1.19
CA LEU A 323 2.54 28.77 -0.91
C LEU A 323 3.33 30.05 -1.20
N ALA A 324 4.64 30.05 -1.01
CA ALA A 324 5.49 31.23 -1.24
C ALA A 324 5.90 31.42 -2.71
N ALA A 325 5.67 30.45 -3.58
CA ALA A 325 6.06 30.46 -5.00
C ALA A 325 5.04 31.19 -5.93
N SER A 326 4.14 31.97 -5.38
CA SER A 326 3.08 32.70 -6.12
C SER A 326 3.59 33.97 -6.78
#